data_bbda168c80c1bc1a9739f387d64ad0ca
#
_entry.id   bbda168c80c1bc1a9739f387d64ad0ca
#
_cell.length_a   1.000
_cell.length_b   1.000
_cell.length_c   1.000
_cell.angle_alpha   90.00
_cell.angle_beta   90.00
_cell.angle_gamma   90.00
#
_symmetry.space_group_name_H-M   'P 1'
#
loop_
_entity.id
_entity.type
_entity.pdbx_description
1 polymer ?
#
loop_
_entity_poly.entity_id
_entity_poly.type
_entity_poly.pdbx_seq_one_letter_code
_entity_poly.pdbx_strand_id
1 'polypeptide(L)'
;PYSASKHAVIGLTKTAALEYVRQHIRVNALCPVYTHSAMVDELIGAAPGMEERMRRVIPMGRFGEPDDMAQAILWLCADENGFCTGQAIQLDGGFTAG
;
A
#
# COMPACT_ATOMS: atom_id res chain seq x y z
N PRO A 1 4.00 8.91 -14.74
CA PRO A 1 4.93 8.41 -13.72
C PRO A 1 4.22 7.78 -12.53
N TYR A 2 4.94 7.59 -11.48
CA TYR A 2 4.46 6.87 -10.30
C TYR A 2 3.20 7.48 -9.67
N SER A 3 3.19 8.79 -9.49
CA SER A 3 2.06 9.49 -8.87
C SER A 3 0.78 9.33 -9.69
N ALA A 4 0.88 9.46 -11.00
CA ALA A 4 -0.25 9.27 -11.90
C ALA A 4 -0.76 7.83 -11.85
N SER A 5 0.15 6.86 -11.84
CA SER A 5 -0.20 5.43 -11.73
C SER A 5 -0.93 5.14 -10.44
N LYS A 6 -0.48 5.69 -9.32
CA LYS A 6 -1.11 5.52 -8.03
C LYS A 6 -2.54 6.08 -8.02
N HIS A 7 -2.74 7.28 -8.57
CA HIS A 7 -4.07 7.88 -8.68
C HIS A 7 -4.99 7.05 -9.56
N ALA A 8 -4.45 6.50 -10.65
CA ALA A 8 -5.22 5.65 -11.55
C ALA A 8 -5.70 4.38 -10.85
N VAL A 9 -4.83 3.74 -10.07
CA VAL A 9 -5.20 2.53 -9.33
C VAL A 9 -6.30 2.84 -8.31
N ILE A 10 -6.18 3.94 -7.57
CA ILE A 10 -7.20 4.34 -6.59
C ILE A 10 -8.54 4.64 -7.28
N GLY A 11 -8.48 5.36 -8.40
CA GLY A 11 -9.68 5.67 -9.18
C GLY A 11 -10.37 4.42 -9.71
N LEU A 12 -9.61 3.50 -10.27
CA LEU A 12 -10.14 2.22 -10.75
C LEU A 12 -10.74 1.40 -9.61
N THR A 13 -10.09 1.41 -8.45
CA THR A 13 -10.57 0.71 -7.26
C THR A 13 -11.95 1.21 -6.86
N LYS A 14 -12.13 2.53 -6.78
CA LYS A 14 -13.41 3.12 -6.40
C LYS A 14 -14.49 2.84 -7.42
N THR A 15 -14.16 2.96 -8.69
CA THR A 15 -15.10 2.68 -9.77
C THR A 15 -15.54 1.22 -9.75
N ALA A 16 -14.60 0.30 -9.67
CA ALA A 16 -14.91 -1.13 -9.62
C ALA A 16 -15.70 -1.48 -8.38
N ALA A 17 -15.38 -0.87 -7.23
CA ALA A 17 -16.12 -1.11 -6.00
C ALA A 17 -17.60 -0.77 -6.18
N LEU A 18 -17.90 0.37 -6.79
CA LEU A 18 -19.28 0.79 -7.03
C LEU A 18 -19.98 -0.09 -8.06
N GLU A 19 -19.25 -0.51 -9.10
CA GLU A 19 -19.84 -1.35 -10.16
C GLU A 19 -20.26 -2.72 -9.65
N TYR A 20 -19.50 -3.30 -8.73
CA TYR A 20 -19.66 -4.69 -8.32
C TYR A 20 -20.22 -4.86 -6.92
N VAL A 21 -20.55 -3.77 -6.21
CA VAL A 21 -21.01 -3.84 -4.83
C VAL A 21 -22.29 -4.68 -4.66
N ARG A 22 -23.18 -4.61 -5.62
CA ARG A 22 -24.43 -5.35 -5.55
C ARG A 22 -24.27 -6.84 -5.83
N GLN A 23 -23.13 -7.23 -6.37
CA GLN A 23 -22.78 -8.63 -6.62
C GLN A 23 -21.94 -9.20 -5.47
N HIS A 24 -21.85 -8.45 -4.35
CA HIS A 24 -21.09 -8.83 -3.15
C HIS A 24 -19.60 -9.01 -3.41
N ILE A 25 -19.07 -8.21 -4.35
CA ILE A 25 -17.64 -8.15 -4.63
C ILE A 25 -17.09 -6.86 -4.03
N ARG A 26 -16.11 -6.99 -3.15
CA ARG A 26 -15.42 -5.85 -2.55
C ARG A 26 -14.11 -5.60 -3.26
N VAL A 27 -13.78 -4.34 -3.47
CA VAL A 27 -12.55 -3.94 -4.15
C VAL A 27 -11.90 -2.84 -3.32
N ASN A 28 -10.69 -3.09 -2.86
CA ASN A 28 -9.91 -2.15 -2.07
C ASN A 28 -8.49 -2.08 -2.62
N ALA A 29 -7.82 -0.96 -2.38
CA ALA A 29 -6.44 -0.78 -2.76
C ALA A 29 -5.55 -0.74 -1.53
N LEU A 30 -4.40 -1.40 -1.62
CA LEU A 30 -3.37 -1.33 -0.60
C LEU A 30 -2.26 -0.42 -1.10
N CYS A 31 -1.87 0.57 -0.29
CA CYS A 31 -0.91 1.59 -0.68
C CYS A 31 0.28 1.58 0.27
N PRO A 32 1.29 0.73 0.02
CA PRO A 32 2.49 0.70 0.86
C PRO A 32 3.46 1.82 0.49
N VAL A 33 4.35 2.14 1.42
CA VAL A 33 5.57 2.87 1.14
C VAL A 33 6.70 1.85 1.01
N TYR A 34 7.96 2.27 1.02
CA TYR A 34 9.09 1.36 0.87
C TYR A 34 8.93 0.09 1.72
N THR A 35 8.90 -1.03 1.06
CA THR A 35 8.75 -2.35 1.65
C THR A 35 9.92 -3.20 1.19
N HIS A 36 10.50 -3.99 2.07
CA HIS A 36 11.61 -4.86 1.70
C HIS A 36 11.24 -5.76 0.54
N SER A 37 12.07 -5.72 -0.52
CA SER A 37 11.90 -6.48 -1.75
C SER A 37 13.23 -6.45 -2.50
N ALA A 38 13.34 -7.26 -3.53
CA ALA A 38 14.54 -7.24 -4.37
C ALA A 38 14.76 -5.86 -5.01
N MET A 39 13.68 -5.19 -5.41
CA MET A 39 13.77 -3.85 -6.00
C MET A 39 14.27 -2.82 -5.01
N VAL A 40 13.77 -2.84 -3.78
CA VAL A 40 14.20 -1.91 -2.72
C VAL A 40 15.65 -2.20 -2.32
N ASP A 41 16.02 -3.47 -2.22
CA ASP A 41 17.39 -3.86 -1.90
C ASP A 41 18.37 -3.35 -2.97
N GLU A 42 17.97 -3.39 -4.23
CA GLU A 42 18.75 -2.86 -5.33
C GLU A 42 18.93 -1.35 -5.22
N LEU A 43 17.86 -0.63 -4.89
CA LEU A 43 17.91 0.82 -4.67
C LEU A 43 18.83 1.17 -3.51
N ILE A 44 18.76 0.42 -2.42
CA ILE A 44 19.61 0.62 -1.24
C ILE A 44 21.09 0.46 -1.62
N GLY A 45 21.39 -0.53 -2.45
CA GLY A 45 22.76 -0.79 -2.91
C GLY A 45 23.28 0.20 -3.95
N ALA A 46 22.43 1.06 -4.51
CA ALA A 46 22.79 1.94 -5.62
C ALA A 46 23.71 3.09 -5.18
N ALA A 47 23.61 3.56 -3.92
CA ALA A 47 24.43 4.66 -3.43
C ALA A 47 24.61 4.59 -1.91
N PRO A 48 25.78 5.02 -1.40
CA PRO A 48 26.00 5.10 0.04
C PRO A 48 24.96 6.01 0.70
N GLY A 49 24.42 5.59 1.84
CA GLY A 49 23.46 6.37 2.61
C GLY A 49 22.04 6.39 2.05
N MET A 50 21.79 5.67 0.97
CA MET A 50 20.46 5.62 0.36
C MET A 50 19.43 5.01 1.31
N GLU A 51 19.77 3.90 1.96
CA GLU A 51 18.90 3.24 2.93
C GLU A 51 18.44 4.20 4.03
N GLU A 52 19.39 4.94 4.59
CA GLU A 52 19.07 5.87 5.67
C GLU A 52 18.18 7.01 5.19
N ARG A 53 18.46 7.53 3.99
CA ARG A 53 17.60 8.58 3.41
C ARG A 53 16.18 8.08 3.16
N MET A 54 16.06 6.87 2.65
CA MET A 54 14.73 6.27 2.41
C MET A 54 14.01 6.02 3.72
N ARG A 55 14.73 5.57 4.74
CA ARG A 55 14.14 5.31 6.07
C ARG A 55 13.66 6.59 6.75
N ARG A 56 14.37 7.71 6.54
CA ARG A 56 14.02 9.00 7.16
C ARG A 56 12.67 9.54 6.72
N VAL A 57 12.23 9.25 5.51
CA VAL A 57 10.93 9.76 5.05
C VAL A 57 9.77 9.02 5.68
N ILE A 58 10.03 7.90 6.34
CA ILE A 58 8.99 7.12 7.01
C ILE A 58 9.01 7.48 8.50
N PRO A 59 7.96 8.13 9.02
CA PRO A 59 7.95 8.54 10.43
C PRO A 59 8.21 7.41 11.42
N MET A 60 7.78 6.20 11.11
CA MET A 60 8.01 5.04 11.96
C MET A 60 9.48 4.58 11.95
N GLY A 61 10.28 5.05 11.00
CA GLY A 61 11.72 4.84 10.96
C GLY A 61 12.17 3.48 10.46
N ARG A 62 11.29 2.70 9.87
CA ARG A 62 11.62 1.41 9.28
C ARG A 62 10.86 1.19 7.99
N PHE A 63 11.40 0.34 7.14
CA PHE A 63 10.69 -0.11 5.95
C PHE A 63 9.57 -1.08 6.35
N GLY A 64 8.54 -1.17 5.51
CA GLY A 64 7.56 -2.22 5.62
C GLY A 64 8.19 -3.57 5.34
N GLU A 65 7.63 -4.62 5.90
CA GLU A 65 8.01 -5.98 5.62
C GLU A 65 6.91 -6.65 4.78
N PRO A 66 7.25 -7.65 3.95
CA PRO A 66 6.22 -8.38 3.22
C PRO A 66 5.09 -8.89 4.11
N ASP A 67 5.41 -9.27 5.34
CA ASP A 67 4.41 -9.74 6.30
C ASP A 67 3.44 -8.64 6.72
N ASP A 68 3.90 -7.40 6.81
CA ASP A 68 3.00 -6.26 7.09
C ASP A 68 1.92 -6.15 6.03
N MET A 69 2.30 -6.34 4.76
CA MET A 69 1.37 -6.28 3.64
C MET A 69 0.45 -7.49 3.62
N ALA A 70 1.00 -8.67 3.90
CA ALA A 70 0.24 -9.91 3.93
C ALA A 70 -0.86 -9.88 5.00
N GLN A 71 -0.57 -9.34 6.17
CA GLN A 71 -1.57 -9.19 7.23
C GLN A 71 -2.72 -8.29 6.80
N ALA A 72 -2.42 -7.19 6.14
CA ALA A 72 -3.44 -6.28 5.65
C ALA A 72 -4.30 -6.92 4.57
N ILE A 73 -3.68 -7.66 3.65
CA ILE A 73 -4.40 -8.36 2.59
C ILE A 73 -5.36 -9.40 3.19
N LEU A 74 -4.90 -10.17 4.17
CA LEU A 74 -5.73 -11.15 4.85
C LEU A 74 -6.95 -10.49 5.50
N TRP A 75 -6.74 -9.37 6.17
CA TRP A 75 -7.83 -8.64 6.81
C TRP A 75 -8.82 -8.10 5.78
N LEU A 76 -8.32 -7.50 4.70
CA LEU A 76 -9.17 -6.94 3.65
C LEU A 76 -9.99 -8.01 2.94
N CYS A 77 -9.42 -9.21 2.76
CA CYS A 77 -10.07 -10.30 2.05
C CYS A 77 -10.94 -11.19 2.96
N ALA A 78 -10.90 -10.99 4.27
CA ALA A 78 -11.64 -11.83 5.20
C ALA A 78 -13.16 -11.61 5.03
N ASP A 79 -13.91 -12.70 5.09
CA ASP A 79 -15.38 -12.63 4.99
C ASP A 79 -16.00 -11.79 6.11
N GLU A 80 -15.38 -11.81 7.29
CA GLU A 80 -15.82 -11.04 8.45
C GLU A 80 -15.74 -9.53 8.21
N ASN A 81 -14.91 -9.10 7.25
CA ASN A 81 -14.73 -7.70 6.91
C ASN A 81 -15.60 -7.34 5.69
N GLY A 82 -16.88 -7.61 5.79
CA GLY A 82 -17.80 -7.52 4.66
C GLY A 82 -18.29 -6.11 4.30
N PHE A 83 -17.99 -5.12 5.12
CA PHE A 83 -18.50 -3.77 4.92
C PHE A 83 -17.44 -2.79 4.39
N CYS A 84 -16.23 -3.25 4.09
CA CYS A 84 -15.12 -2.44 3.61
C CYS A 84 -14.95 -2.61 2.11
N THR A 85 -15.26 -1.58 1.35
CA THR A 85 -15.04 -1.57 -0.11
C THR A 85 -14.76 -0.15 -0.58
N GLY A 86 -14.06 -0.01 -1.70
CA GLY A 86 -13.74 1.27 -2.30
C GLY A 86 -12.68 2.06 -1.54
N GLN A 87 -11.93 1.45 -0.65
CA GLN A 87 -10.98 2.13 0.21
C GLN A 87 -9.54 2.01 -0.31
N ALA A 88 -8.76 3.05 -0.08
CA ALA A 88 -7.32 3.03 -0.29
C ALA A 88 -6.67 3.01 1.09
N ILE A 89 -6.09 1.87 1.45
CA ILE A 89 -5.51 1.65 2.78
C ILE A 89 -4.02 1.95 2.72
N GLN A 90 -3.59 2.94 3.48
CA GLN A 90 -2.17 3.31 3.54
C GLN A 90 -1.46 2.45 4.58
N LEU A 91 -0.39 1.77 4.15
CA LEU A 91 0.51 1.03 5.03
C LEU A 91 1.91 1.62 4.84
N ASP A 92 2.13 2.75 5.45
CA ASP A 92 3.25 3.61 5.11
C ASP A 92 4.03 4.14 6.33
N GLY A 93 3.83 3.55 7.48
CA GLY A 93 4.55 3.96 8.69
C GLY A 93 4.34 5.41 9.08
N GLY A 94 3.22 6.00 8.66
CA GLY A 94 2.87 7.39 8.98
C GLY A 94 3.22 8.39 7.88
N PHE A 95 3.77 7.94 6.75
CA PHE A 95 4.24 8.84 5.69
C PHE A 95 3.18 9.85 5.23
N THR A 96 1.94 9.41 5.08
CA THR A 96 0.85 10.29 4.62
C THR A 96 0.04 10.92 5.76
N ALA A 97 0.43 10.70 7.01
CA ALA A 97 -0.32 11.21 8.15
C ALA A 97 -0.07 12.70 8.44
N GLY A 98 1.01 13.22 7.88
CA GLY A 98 1.40 14.61 8.14
C GLY A 98 1.36 15.54 6.97
#